data_dc3fb03979d3727e36580311e0b22dc0
#
_entry.id   dc3fb03979d3727e36580311e0b22dc0
#
_cell.length_a   1.000
_cell.length_b   1.000
_cell.length_c   1.000
_cell.angle_alpha   90.00
_cell.angle_beta   90.00
_cell.angle_gamma   90.00
#
_symmetry.space_group_name_H-M   'P 1'
#
loop_
_entity.id
_entity.type
_entity.pdbx_description
1 polymer ?
#
loop_
_entity_poly.entity_id
_entity_poly.type
_entity_poly.pdbx_seq_one_letter_code
_entity_poly.pdbx_strand_id
1 'polypeptide(L)'
;MKRQHSPIAIVEAGTDEAGRGCLAGPVTAAAVILPPNFKNDLLNDSKQLTEKQRNLLRPIIEKEAVAWAVAHVSPDEIDSMNILNASIEAMHRSIAQLDPQPHFIAVDGNRFHPYQNIPHHCQDKGDATYQNIAAASVLAKTYRDDLMRELAVAHPHYGWERNAGYPTKAHREGIKTHGATEHHRKSFQLLPSQLNLFDL
;
A
#
# COMPACT_ATOMS: atom_id res chain seq x y z
N MET A 1 0.81 16.45 -16.35
CA MET A 1 2.16 16.07 -15.89
C MET A 1 2.19 16.18 -14.36
N LYS A 2 2.47 15.08 -13.67
CA LYS A 2 2.57 15.06 -12.21
C LYS A 2 3.76 15.91 -11.75
N ARG A 3 3.66 16.52 -10.58
CA ARG A 3 4.67 17.40 -10.00
C ARG A 3 4.96 16.98 -8.54
N GLN A 4 6.01 17.49 -7.94
CA GLN A 4 6.15 17.49 -6.49
C GLN A 4 5.16 18.47 -5.89
N HIS A 5 4.71 18.23 -4.65
CA HIS A 5 3.78 19.12 -3.95
C HIS A 5 4.45 20.46 -3.63
N SER A 6 5.68 20.40 -3.15
CA SER A 6 6.44 21.61 -2.82
C SER A 6 7.19 22.14 -4.04
N PRO A 7 7.00 23.43 -4.40
CA PRO A 7 7.75 24.08 -5.49
C PRO A 7 9.17 24.50 -5.09
N ILE A 8 9.52 24.43 -3.81
CA ILE A 8 10.82 24.84 -3.28
C ILE A 8 11.72 23.60 -3.22
N ALA A 9 13.03 23.77 -3.37
CA ALA A 9 14.05 22.72 -3.30
C ALA A 9 14.17 22.11 -1.88
N ILE A 10 13.07 21.59 -1.35
CA ILE A 10 13.04 20.81 -0.12
C ILE A 10 12.95 19.33 -0.46
N VAL A 11 13.54 18.52 0.39
CA VAL A 11 13.46 17.06 0.29
C VAL A 11 12.03 16.65 0.64
N GLU A 12 11.22 16.29 -0.37
CA GLU A 12 9.83 15.88 -0.22
C GLU A 12 9.71 14.37 -0.41
N ALA A 13 9.14 13.69 0.56
CA ALA A 13 8.72 12.30 0.40
C ALA A 13 7.23 12.22 0.04
N GLY A 14 6.88 11.32 -0.87
CA GLY A 14 5.50 10.86 -1.06
C GLY A 14 5.28 9.52 -0.41
N THR A 15 4.11 9.28 0.17
CA THR A 15 3.74 7.98 0.75
C THR A 15 2.34 7.57 0.35
N ASP A 16 2.17 6.25 0.16
CA ASP A 16 0.90 5.59 -0.19
C ASP A 16 0.90 4.16 0.35
N GLU A 17 -0.29 3.54 0.47
CA GLU A 17 -0.47 2.19 0.95
C GLU A 17 -1.21 1.28 -0.03
N ALA A 18 -0.98 -0.01 0.10
CA ALA A 18 -1.69 -1.08 -0.61
C ALA A 18 -2.23 -2.13 0.36
N GLY A 19 -3.39 -2.69 0.02
CA GLY A 19 -3.93 -3.83 0.75
C GLY A 19 -4.89 -3.51 1.89
N ARG A 20 -5.45 -2.30 2.01
CA ARG A 20 -6.41 -1.95 3.07
C ARG A 20 -7.65 -2.83 3.07
N GLY A 21 -8.26 -3.07 1.93
CA GLY A 21 -9.51 -3.85 1.79
C GLY A 21 -9.32 -5.36 1.68
N CYS A 22 -8.13 -5.89 1.91
CA CYS A 22 -7.84 -7.32 1.81
C CYS A 22 -8.26 -8.07 3.06
N LEU A 23 -8.74 -9.32 2.90
CA LEU A 23 -9.07 -10.22 4.01
C LEU A 23 -7.83 -10.90 4.60
N ALA A 24 -6.74 -10.95 3.83
CA ALA A 24 -5.49 -11.61 4.23
C ALA A 24 -4.27 -10.80 3.81
N GLY A 25 -3.17 -11.04 4.50
CA GLY A 25 -1.88 -10.42 4.29
C GLY A 25 -1.77 -9.03 4.94
N PRO A 26 -0.57 -8.45 4.93
CA PRO A 26 -0.30 -7.17 5.56
C PRO A 26 -0.96 -6.01 4.81
N VAL A 27 -1.08 -4.87 5.47
CA VAL A 27 -1.09 -3.58 4.80
C VAL A 27 0.37 -3.19 4.56
N THR A 28 0.65 -2.69 3.36
CA THR A 28 2.00 -2.35 2.93
C THR A 28 2.01 -0.90 2.51
N ALA A 29 2.92 -0.10 3.05
CA ALA A 29 3.14 1.26 2.59
C ALA A 29 4.55 1.41 2.02
N ALA A 30 4.71 2.38 1.14
CA ALA A 30 6.01 2.84 0.68
C ALA A 30 6.14 4.34 0.87
N ALA A 31 7.39 4.78 1.00
CA ALA A 31 7.78 6.18 0.97
C ALA A 31 8.87 6.38 -0.07
N VAL A 32 8.77 7.42 -0.88
CA VAL A 32 9.69 7.68 -2.00
C VAL A 32 10.05 9.16 -2.07
N ILE A 33 11.33 9.44 -2.25
CA ILE A 33 11.88 10.76 -2.57
C ILE A 33 12.44 10.68 -3.98
N LEU A 34 11.76 11.28 -4.95
CA LEU A 34 12.27 11.39 -6.32
C LEU A 34 13.12 12.64 -6.50
N PRO A 35 14.15 12.62 -7.37
CA PRO A 35 14.88 13.84 -7.69
C PRO A 35 13.97 14.85 -8.41
N PRO A 36 14.22 16.17 -8.27
CA PRO A 36 13.36 17.22 -8.83
C PRO A 36 13.20 17.16 -10.37
N ASN A 37 14.17 16.58 -11.05
CA ASN A 37 14.19 16.42 -12.51
C ASN A 37 13.67 15.07 -12.99
N PHE A 38 13.15 14.23 -12.10
CA PHE A 38 12.57 12.94 -12.48
C PHE A 38 11.43 13.12 -13.48
N LYS A 39 11.50 12.38 -14.58
CA LYS A 39 10.48 12.38 -15.64
C LYS A 39 10.25 10.97 -16.12
N ASN A 40 9.02 10.51 -16.04
CA ASN A 40 8.61 9.23 -16.58
C ASN A 40 7.15 9.33 -17.02
N ASP A 41 6.91 9.18 -18.33
CA ASP A 41 5.57 9.33 -18.90
C ASP A 41 4.62 8.23 -18.45
N LEU A 42 5.13 7.03 -18.17
CA LEU A 42 4.33 5.92 -17.67
C LEU A 42 3.80 6.21 -16.26
N LEU A 43 4.61 6.84 -15.39
CA LEU A 43 4.20 7.20 -14.04
C LEU A 43 3.10 8.27 -14.01
N ASN A 44 2.91 9.02 -15.08
CA ASN A 44 1.88 10.07 -15.17
C ASN A 44 0.44 9.54 -15.11
N ASP A 45 0.20 8.24 -15.30
CA ASP A 45 -1.13 7.61 -15.27
C ASP A 45 -1.21 6.44 -14.28
N SER A 46 -0.80 6.67 -13.03
CA SER A 46 -0.66 5.62 -12.01
C SER A 46 -1.96 4.85 -11.72
N LYS A 47 -3.14 5.47 -11.89
CA LYS A 47 -4.44 4.82 -11.66
C LYS A 47 -4.84 3.80 -12.72
N GLN A 48 -4.31 3.91 -13.92
CA GLN A 48 -4.58 3.02 -15.03
C GLN A 48 -3.45 2.02 -15.29
N LEU A 49 -2.41 2.03 -14.45
CA LEU A 49 -1.27 1.12 -14.62
C LEU A 49 -1.70 -0.33 -14.50
N THR A 50 -1.44 -1.09 -15.56
CA THR A 50 -1.50 -2.55 -15.51
C THR A 50 -0.38 -3.11 -14.64
N GLU A 51 -0.52 -4.35 -14.20
CA GLU A 51 0.54 -5.03 -13.44
C GLU A 51 1.88 -5.02 -14.20
N LYS A 52 1.85 -5.29 -15.52
CA LYS A 52 3.05 -5.24 -16.38
C LYS A 52 3.72 -3.87 -16.33
N GLN A 53 2.96 -2.80 -16.40
CA GLN A 53 3.49 -1.44 -16.35
C GLN A 53 4.07 -1.10 -14.96
N ARG A 54 3.43 -1.52 -13.86
CA ARG A 54 3.98 -1.35 -12.53
C ARG A 54 5.30 -2.09 -12.36
N ASN A 55 5.39 -3.31 -12.87
CA ASN A 55 6.61 -4.11 -12.81
C ASN A 55 7.76 -3.53 -13.67
N LEU A 56 7.45 -2.78 -14.73
CA LEU A 56 8.44 -2.02 -15.48
C LEU A 56 8.90 -0.76 -14.73
N LEU A 57 7.97 -0.09 -14.04
CA LEU A 57 8.27 1.15 -13.29
C LEU A 57 9.07 0.89 -12.03
N ARG A 58 8.82 -0.20 -11.32
CA ARG A 58 9.45 -0.51 -10.04
C ARG A 58 10.99 -0.40 -10.10
N PRO A 59 11.72 -1.11 -10.98
CA PRO A 59 13.17 -1.00 -11.03
C PRO A 59 13.67 0.40 -11.43
N ILE A 60 12.88 1.16 -12.19
CA ILE A 60 13.21 2.54 -12.53
C ILE A 60 13.13 3.42 -11.29
N ILE A 61 12.04 3.30 -10.52
CA ILE A 61 11.86 4.05 -9.26
C ILE A 61 12.96 3.69 -8.27
N GLU A 62 13.22 2.40 -8.06
CA GLU A 62 14.26 1.91 -7.13
C GLU A 62 15.66 2.44 -7.47
N LYS A 63 15.95 2.55 -8.77
CA LYS A 63 17.25 3.04 -9.26
C LYS A 63 17.39 4.55 -9.23
N GLU A 64 16.31 5.29 -9.58
CA GLU A 64 16.39 6.74 -9.80
C GLU A 64 15.93 7.56 -8.59
N ALA A 65 15.24 6.97 -7.63
CA ALA A 65 14.86 7.66 -6.41
C ALA A 65 16.10 8.05 -5.59
N VAL A 66 16.03 9.21 -4.95
CA VAL A 66 17.04 9.67 -3.97
C VAL A 66 17.03 8.74 -2.76
N ALA A 67 15.83 8.39 -2.30
CA ALA A 67 15.59 7.38 -1.27
C ALA A 67 14.22 6.75 -1.45
N TRP A 68 14.08 5.50 -1.07
CA TRP A 68 12.80 4.81 -0.99
C TRP A 68 12.85 3.71 0.07
N ALA A 69 11.68 3.39 0.61
CA ALA A 69 11.52 2.29 1.54
C ALA A 69 10.10 1.73 1.48
N VAL A 70 9.98 0.46 1.87
CA VAL A 70 8.70 -0.26 1.98
C VAL A 70 8.59 -0.86 3.36
N ALA A 71 7.41 -0.77 3.96
CA ALA A 71 7.14 -1.35 5.26
C ALA A 71 5.80 -2.09 5.25
N HIS A 72 5.73 -3.13 6.07
CA HIS A 72 4.56 -3.97 6.24
C HIS A 72 4.07 -3.89 7.70
N VAL A 73 2.74 -3.89 7.87
CA VAL A 73 2.08 -4.11 9.15
C VAL A 73 1.27 -5.38 9.04
N SER A 74 1.54 -6.32 9.92
CA SER A 74 1.01 -7.69 9.88
C SER A 74 -0.51 -7.75 10.14
N PRO A 75 -1.18 -8.87 9.80
CA PRO A 75 -2.58 -9.10 10.13
C PRO A 75 -2.88 -8.96 11.63
N ASP A 76 -2.03 -9.50 12.52
CA ASP A 76 -2.23 -9.40 13.97
C ASP A 76 -2.12 -7.96 14.48
N GLU A 77 -1.20 -7.17 13.93
CA GLU A 77 -1.10 -5.74 14.22
C GLU A 77 -2.32 -4.96 13.70
N ILE A 78 -2.82 -5.30 12.49
CA ILE A 78 -4.05 -4.71 11.93
C ILE A 78 -5.24 -5.00 12.87
N ASP A 79 -5.36 -6.23 13.33
CA ASP A 79 -6.45 -6.64 14.23
C ASP A 79 -6.38 -5.92 15.59
N SER A 80 -5.17 -5.58 16.05
CA SER A 80 -4.98 -4.89 17.32
C SER A 80 -5.25 -3.38 17.25
N MET A 81 -4.87 -2.70 16.15
CA MET A 81 -4.92 -1.23 16.06
C MET A 81 -5.95 -0.69 15.06
N ASN A 82 -6.64 -1.53 14.32
CA ASN A 82 -7.50 -1.32 13.16
C ASN A 82 -6.74 -0.90 11.89
N ILE A 83 -7.42 -1.06 10.73
CA ILE A 83 -6.78 -0.88 9.41
C ILE A 83 -6.36 0.57 9.14
N LEU A 84 -7.07 1.58 9.66
CA LEU A 84 -6.69 2.97 9.48
C LEU A 84 -5.36 3.27 10.16
N ASN A 85 -5.25 2.93 11.44
CA ASN A 85 -4.03 3.14 12.21
C ASN A 85 -2.88 2.28 11.67
N ALA A 86 -3.15 1.04 11.25
CA ALA A 86 -2.16 0.16 10.63
C ALA A 86 -1.62 0.71 9.31
N SER A 87 -2.47 1.35 8.49
CA SER A 87 -2.01 2.02 7.25
C SER A 87 -1.08 3.19 7.56
N ILE A 88 -1.43 4.02 8.54
CA ILE A 88 -0.60 5.16 8.96
C ILE A 88 0.71 4.67 9.58
N GLU A 89 0.66 3.63 10.40
CA GLU A 89 1.86 3.01 10.98
C GLU A 89 2.80 2.46 9.89
N ALA A 90 2.26 1.79 8.87
CA ALA A 90 3.06 1.33 7.73
C ALA A 90 3.72 2.51 6.99
N MET A 91 3.00 3.62 6.80
CA MET A 91 3.58 4.85 6.23
C MET A 91 4.68 5.41 7.12
N HIS A 92 4.47 5.52 8.44
CA HIS A 92 5.50 5.98 9.38
C HIS A 92 6.75 5.11 9.33
N ARG A 93 6.59 3.77 9.32
CA ARG A 93 7.71 2.82 9.24
C ARG A 93 8.48 2.95 7.93
N SER A 94 7.80 3.22 6.81
CA SER A 94 8.48 3.44 5.53
C SER A 94 9.24 4.77 5.52
N ILE A 95 8.64 5.85 6.06
CA ILE A 95 9.31 7.16 6.17
C ILE A 95 10.53 7.09 7.09
N ALA A 96 10.43 6.35 8.20
CA ALA A 96 11.52 6.20 9.16
C ALA A 96 12.79 5.58 8.56
N GLN A 97 12.68 4.82 7.49
CA GLN A 97 13.78 4.13 6.81
C GLN A 97 14.44 4.98 5.72
N LEU A 98 13.89 6.16 5.40
CA LEU A 98 14.46 7.02 4.36
C LEU A 98 15.78 7.67 4.83
N ASP A 99 16.76 7.71 3.96
CA ASP A 99 17.97 8.49 4.11
C ASP A 99 18.31 9.17 2.75
N PRO A 100 18.24 10.51 2.65
CA PRO A 100 17.99 11.48 3.74
C PRO A 100 16.54 11.47 4.25
N GLN A 101 16.34 11.94 5.49
CA GLN A 101 14.99 12.18 6.01
C GLN A 101 14.32 13.34 5.27
N PRO A 102 12.99 13.25 5.01
CA PRO A 102 12.28 14.31 4.31
C PRO A 102 12.11 15.56 5.19
N HIS A 103 11.99 16.72 4.54
CA HIS A 103 11.57 17.97 5.17
C HIS A 103 10.07 18.23 5.03
N PHE A 104 9.42 17.46 4.18
CA PHE A 104 7.98 17.54 3.91
C PHE A 104 7.45 16.17 3.45
N ILE A 105 6.23 15.83 3.85
CA ILE A 105 5.58 14.56 3.50
C ILE A 105 4.29 14.83 2.73
N ALA A 106 4.21 14.36 1.50
CA ALA A 106 2.98 14.30 0.72
C ALA A 106 2.33 12.92 0.89
N VAL A 107 1.10 12.87 1.37
CA VAL A 107 0.40 11.64 1.75
C VAL A 107 -0.78 11.39 0.83
N ASP A 108 -0.96 10.17 0.31
CA ASP A 108 -2.22 9.79 -0.33
C ASP A 108 -3.34 9.65 0.70
N GLY A 109 -4.54 10.11 0.31
CA GLY A 109 -5.72 10.07 1.18
C GLY A 109 -5.93 11.34 2.00
N ASN A 110 -6.76 11.23 3.05
CA ASN A 110 -7.23 12.37 3.84
C ASN A 110 -6.97 12.23 5.35
N ARG A 111 -6.24 11.21 5.77
CA ARG A 111 -5.92 10.95 7.18
C ARG A 111 -4.49 10.51 7.35
N PHE A 112 -3.78 11.23 8.20
CA PHE A 112 -2.42 10.93 8.60
C PHE A 112 -2.19 11.45 10.02
N HIS A 113 -1.43 10.75 10.83
CA HIS A 113 -0.97 11.25 12.11
C HIS A 113 0.37 11.99 11.91
N PRO A 114 0.63 13.11 12.61
CA PRO A 114 1.90 13.78 12.54
C PRO A 114 3.06 12.81 12.74
N TYR A 115 4.06 12.89 11.85
CA TYR A 115 5.29 12.13 11.97
C TYR A 115 6.41 13.06 12.43
N GLN A 116 6.86 12.88 13.67
CA GLN A 116 7.84 13.78 14.31
C GLN A 116 7.37 15.27 14.16
N ASN A 117 8.27 16.17 13.82
CA ASN A 117 7.95 17.58 13.54
C ASN A 117 7.98 17.90 12.04
N ILE A 118 7.83 16.90 11.17
CA ILE A 118 7.85 17.09 9.72
C ILE A 118 6.47 17.51 9.24
N PRO A 119 6.34 18.67 8.59
CA PRO A 119 5.06 19.10 8.02
C PRO A 119 4.60 18.13 6.93
N HIS A 120 3.28 17.92 6.86
CA HIS A 120 2.69 17.03 5.87
C HIS A 120 1.45 17.64 5.21
N HIS A 121 1.09 17.10 4.06
CA HIS A 121 -0.15 17.40 3.36
C HIS A 121 -0.81 16.12 2.89
N CYS A 122 -2.07 15.94 3.29
CA CYS A 122 -2.90 14.84 2.80
C CYS A 122 -3.63 15.27 1.54
N GLN A 123 -3.61 14.44 0.51
CA GLN A 123 -4.27 14.69 -0.76
C GLN A 123 -5.06 13.48 -1.20
N ASP A 124 -6.37 13.58 -1.24
CA ASP A 124 -7.21 12.55 -1.83
C ASP A 124 -6.83 12.34 -3.29
N LYS A 125 -6.54 11.08 -3.64
CA LYS A 125 -6.05 10.70 -4.97
C LYS A 125 -4.75 11.43 -5.32
N GLY A 126 -3.86 11.56 -4.36
CA GLY A 126 -2.56 12.22 -4.50
C GLY A 126 -1.66 11.51 -5.52
N ASP A 127 -1.80 10.19 -5.65
CA ASP A 127 -1.15 9.35 -6.65
C ASP A 127 -1.44 9.78 -8.10
N ALA A 128 -2.60 10.42 -8.35
CA ALA A 128 -2.93 11.01 -9.64
C ALA A 128 -2.30 12.40 -9.85
N THR A 129 -1.85 13.06 -8.78
CA THR A 129 -1.43 14.47 -8.79
C THR A 129 0.07 14.63 -8.57
N TYR A 130 0.64 13.89 -7.62
CA TYR A 130 2.04 14.05 -7.15
C TYR A 130 2.87 12.83 -7.50
N GLN A 131 4.04 13.05 -8.10
CA GLN A 131 4.87 11.94 -8.60
C GLN A 131 5.52 11.14 -7.48
N ASN A 132 5.88 11.75 -6.33
CA ASN A 132 6.42 11.01 -5.19
C ASN A 132 5.37 10.04 -4.63
N ILE A 133 4.09 10.46 -4.51
CA ILE A 133 2.99 9.58 -4.09
C ILE A 133 2.74 8.48 -5.13
N ALA A 134 2.75 8.83 -6.44
CA ALA A 134 2.57 7.84 -7.50
C ALA A 134 3.66 6.77 -7.50
N ALA A 135 4.91 7.15 -7.26
CA ALA A 135 6.03 6.21 -7.13
C ALA A 135 5.86 5.32 -5.88
N ALA A 136 5.45 5.90 -4.75
CA ALA A 136 5.14 5.14 -3.54
C ALA A 136 4.01 4.13 -3.78
N SER A 137 2.94 4.53 -4.47
CA SER A 137 1.83 3.64 -4.87
C SER A 137 2.30 2.41 -5.65
N VAL A 138 3.19 2.62 -6.64
CA VAL A 138 3.78 1.53 -7.43
C VAL A 138 4.58 0.59 -6.54
N LEU A 139 5.44 1.11 -5.67
CA LEU A 139 6.25 0.27 -4.78
C LEU A 139 5.39 -0.47 -3.77
N ALA A 140 4.49 0.21 -3.06
CA ALA A 140 3.60 -0.43 -2.09
C ALA A 140 2.81 -1.58 -2.72
N LYS A 141 2.25 -1.36 -3.91
CA LYS A 141 1.47 -2.38 -4.62
C LYS A 141 2.32 -3.56 -5.10
N THR A 142 3.47 -3.31 -5.72
CA THR A 142 4.29 -4.38 -6.29
C THR A 142 4.94 -5.24 -5.22
N TYR A 143 5.47 -4.64 -4.16
CA TYR A 143 6.06 -5.37 -3.03
C TYR A 143 5.03 -6.20 -2.28
N ARG A 144 3.82 -5.65 -2.10
CA ARG A 144 2.75 -6.41 -1.48
C ARG A 144 2.29 -7.59 -2.35
N ASP A 145 2.17 -7.39 -3.66
CA ASP A 145 1.75 -8.46 -4.56
C ASP A 145 2.77 -9.61 -4.60
N ASP A 146 4.07 -9.30 -4.56
CA ASP A 146 5.12 -10.31 -4.46
C ASP A 146 5.00 -11.12 -3.16
N LEU A 147 4.86 -10.44 -2.01
CA LEU A 147 4.67 -11.12 -0.74
C LEU A 147 3.42 -12.02 -0.74
N MET A 148 2.32 -11.58 -1.34
CA MET A 148 1.11 -12.40 -1.43
C MET A 148 1.29 -13.62 -2.36
N ARG A 149 2.12 -13.53 -3.39
CA ARG A 149 2.50 -14.68 -4.21
C ARG A 149 3.37 -15.68 -3.44
N GLU A 150 4.32 -15.19 -2.64
CA GLU A 150 5.13 -16.04 -1.77
C GLU A 150 4.26 -16.78 -0.75
N LEU A 151 3.34 -16.08 -0.09
CA LEU A 151 2.39 -16.71 0.84
C LEU A 151 1.46 -17.72 0.15
N ALA A 152 1.10 -17.49 -1.10
CA ALA A 152 0.25 -18.40 -1.87
C ALA A 152 0.91 -19.79 -2.08
N VAL A 153 2.23 -19.87 -2.11
CA VAL A 153 2.96 -21.14 -2.25
C VAL A 153 2.69 -22.04 -1.04
N ALA A 154 2.72 -21.49 0.17
CA ALA A 154 2.43 -22.23 1.40
C ALA A 154 0.91 -22.42 1.64
N HIS A 155 0.08 -21.54 1.05
CA HIS A 155 -1.37 -21.50 1.25
C HIS A 155 -2.15 -21.51 -0.07
N PRO A 156 -2.08 -22.58 -0.89
CA PRO A 156 -2.59 -22.58 -2.27
C PRO A 156 -4.12 -22.55 -2.41
N HIS A 157 -4.87 -22.70 -1.31
CA HIS A 157 -6.32 -22.87 -1.33
C HIS A 157 -7.10 -21.52 -1.42
N TYR A 158 -6.42 -20.38 -1.28
CA TYR A 158 -7.07 -19.06 -1.17
C TYR A 158 -6.95 -18.22 -2.44
N GLY A 159 -6.16 -18.68 -3.43
CA GLY A 159 -5.94 -18.00 -4.71
C GLY A 159 -5.20 -16.67 -4.58
N TRP A 160 -4.35 -16.51 -3.54
CA TRP A 160 -3.64 -15.26 -3.24
C TRP A 160 -2.67 -14.84 -4.34
N GLU A 161 -2.19 -15.76 -5.14
CA GLU A 161 -1.35 -15.49 -6.32
C GLU A 161 -2.06 -14.62 -7.37
N ARG A 162 -3.40 -14.63 -7.39
CA ARG A 162 -4.23 -13.86 -8.32
C ARG A 162 -4.99 -12.74 -7.64
N ASN A 163 -5.57 -13.03 -6.47
CA ASN A 163 -6.43 -12.07 -5.79
C ASN A 163 -5.70 -11.21 -4.76
N ALA A 164 -4.41 -11.46 -4.51
CA ALA A 164 -3.58 -10.72 -3.54
C ALA A 164 -4.27 -10.51 -2.17
N GLY A 165 -5.10 -11.46 -1.73
CA GLY A 165 -5.84 -11.40 -0.47
C GLY A 165 -7.13 -10.60 -0.50
N TYR A 166 -7.54 -10.05 -1.64
CA TYR A 166 -8.84 -9.36 -1.77
C TYR A 166 -10.03 -10.31 -1.62
N PRO A 167 -11.23 -9.79 -1.22
CA PRO A 167 -12.41 -10.58 -0.89
C PRO A 167 -13.15 -11.14 -2.12
N THR A 168 -12.44 -11.84 -2.99
CA THR A 168 -13.02 -12.51 -4.16
C THR A 168 -13.84 -13.74 -3.76
N LYS A 169 -14.71 -14.19 -4.66
CA LYS A 169 -15.50 -15.43 -4.44
C LYS A 169 -14.56 -16.62 -4.17
N ALA A 170 -13.49 -16.76 -4.93
CA ALA A 170 -12.51 -17.83 -4.75
C ALA A 170 -11.82 -17.77 -3.37
N HIS A 171 -11.44 -16.58 -2.91
CA HIS A 171 -10.83 -16.40 -1.59
C HIS A 171 -11.81 -16.81 -0.46
N ARG A 172 -13.06 -16.32 -0.53
CA ARG A 172 -14.09 -16.66 0.47
C ARG A 172 -14.46 -18.15 0.44
N GLU A 173 -14.48 -18.79 -0.71
CA GLU A 173 -14.70 -20.23 -0.81
C GLU A 173 -13.54 -21.02 -0.21
N GLY A 174 -12.30 -20.58 -0.42
CA GLY A 174 -11.12 -21.12 0.25
C GLY A 174 -11.24 -21.04 1.78
N ILE A 175 -11.63 -19.88 2.31
CA ILE A 175 -11.85 -19.70 3.75
C ILE A 175 -12.97 -20.62 4.27
N LYS A 176 -14.06 -20.74 3.54
CA LYS A 176 -15.19 -21.60 3.92
C LYS A 176 -14.79 -23.08 4.00
N THR A 177 -13.96 -23.52 3.06
CA THR A 177 -13.56 -24.94 2.93
C THR A 177 -12.40 -25.32 3.83
N HIS A 178 -11.40 -24.45 3.97
CA HIS A 178 -10.13 -24.76 4.65
C HIS A 178 -9.94 -23.96 5.95
N GLY A 179 -10.88 -23.08 6.32
CA GLY A 179 -10.76 -22.20 7.47
C GLY A 179 -9.89 -20.97 7.20
N ALA A 180 -9.75 -20.14 8.21
CA ALA A 180 -8.83 -19.00 8.18
C ALA A 180 -7.44 -19.43 8.68
N THR A 181 -6.37 -18.82 8.14
CA THR A 181 -5.00 -18.97 8.60
C THR A 181 -4.58 -17.79 9.47
N GLU A 182 -3.36 -17.82 10.01
CA GLU A 182 -2.72 -16.70 10.70
C GLU A 182 -2.55 -15.44 9.84
N HIS A 183 -2.59 -15.60 8.51
CA HIS A 183 -2.50 -14.48 7.57
C HIS A 183 -3.82 -13.77 7.31
N HIS A 184 -4.95 -14.31 7.80
CA HIS A 184 -6.25 -13.64 7.69
C HIS A 184 -6.45 -12.63 8.82
N ARG A 185 -7.09 -11.52 8.48
CA ARG A 185 -7.44 -10.44 9.42
C ARG A 185 -8.72 -10.81 10.16
N LYS A 186 -8.62 -11.27 11.38
CA LYS A 186 -9.72 -11.79 12.19
C LYS A 186 -10.76 -10.73 12.54
N SER A 187 -10.36 -9.45 12.59
CA SER A 187 -11.26 -8.31 12.80
C SER A 187 -12.11 -7.96 11.57
N PHE A 188 -11.80 -8.54 10.41
CA PHE A 188 -12.56 -8.32 9.18
C PHE A 188 -13.67 -9.36 9.02
N GLN A 189 -14.74 -8.99 8.31
CA GLN A 189 -15.80 -9.93 7.95
C GLN A 189 -15.30 -10.88 6.84
N LEU A 190 -14.73 -12.01 7.23
CA LEU A 190 -14.14 -12.99 6.33
C LEU A 190 -15.18 -13.67 5.44
N LEU A 191 -16.31 -14.05 6.01
CA LEU A 191 -17.44 -14.65 5.30
C LEU A 191 -18.69 -13.77 5.44
N PRO A 192 -19.55 -13.69 4.41
CA PRO A 192 -20.86 -13.05 4.57
C PRO A 192 -21.62 -13.75 5.71
N SER A 193 -22.22 -12.97 6.62
CA SER A 193 -23.20 -13.52 7.55
C SER A 193 -24.33 -14.14 6.74
N GLN A 194 -24.64 -15.43 6.96
CA GLN A 194 -25.92 -15.99 6.54
C GLN A 194 -26.98 -15.24 7.33
N LEU A 195 -27.78 -14.41 6.66
CA LEU A 195 -29.05 -13.98 7.19
C LEU A 195 -29.88 -15.23 7.34
N ASN A 196 -30.09 -15.71 8.57
CA ASN A 196 -31.11 -16.72 8.82
C ASN A 196 -32.45 -16.11 8.43
N LEU A 197 -33.13 -16.77 7.46
CA LEU A 197 -34.47 -16.37 7.02
C LEU A 197 -35.52 -16.38 8.17
N PHE A 198 -35.12 -16.79 9.36
CA PHE A 198 -35.95 -16.89 10.57
C PHE A 198 -35.73 -15.74 11.58
N ASP A 199 -34.89 -14.76 11.25
CA ASP A 199 -34.65 -13.55 12.06
C ASP A 199 -35.45 -12.33 11.57
N LEU A 200 -36.53 -12.56 10.77
CA LEU A 200 -37.51 -11.55 10.35
C LEU A 200 -38.84 -11.73 11.10
#